data_764860118b0c6e29e71cd67dfe668970
#
_entry.id   764860118b0c6e29e71cd67dfe668970
#
_cell.length_a   1.000
_cell.length_b   1.000
_cell.length_c   1.000
_cell.angle_alpha   90.00
_cell.angle_beta   90.00
_cell.angle_gamma   90.00
#
_symmetry.space_group_name_H-M   'P 1'
#
loop_
_entity.id
_entity.type
_entity.pdbx_description
1 polymer ?
#
loop_
_entity_poly.entity_id
_entity_poly.type
_entity_poly.pdbx_seq_one_letter_code
_entity_poly.pdbx_strand_id
1 'polypeptide(L)'
;MRKRTRMDLCCALGAALVAAFVMTWATLTGAKAQTAETLQSLDDAWWTGPLVSYSARSLPQGHILIEPYFYDVSANRTDSIHSFTYFLYGATDRLTVGIAPDIAFTSAHGGADSSGVHLGDTTLRAQYMLTAMDPARGIPDLALAVLQNLPTGKYDRLGRTSDGFGGGSYATTLAIYSQMAWWMPSGRLLRTRFNLAETISPRVPVSDASVYGTDAGFLGHAQPGNRFSVNTAFEYSLTRNWVLALDLIYNHGSATTARGFHAAKSVHIESGDSDAFGFAPALEYNWTANFGALAGVRVFPAGHNTNASVTPALAINYVH
;
A
#
# COMPACT_ATOMS: atom_id res chain seq x y z
N MET A 1 9.97 -33.68 5.10
CA MET A 1 11.28 -33.01 5.17
C MET A 1 11.54 -31.92 4.10
N ARG A 2 10.72 -31.75 3.05
CA ARG A 2 10.93 -30.74 1.96
C ARG A 2 10.35 -29.33 2.20
N LYS A 3 9.55 -29.10 3.25
CA LYS A 3 8.93 -27.79 3.52
C LYS A 3 9.83 -26.79 4.27
N ARG A 4 10.78 -27.26 5.08
CA ARG A 4 11.69 -26.37 5.84
C ARG A 4 12.72 -25.63 4.98
N THR A 5 13.24 -26.26 3.91
CA THR A 5 14.30 -25.71 3.06
C THR A 5 13.89 -24.49 2.22
N ARG A 6 12.59 -24.28 1.92
CA ARG A 6 12.14 -23.10 1.15
C ARG A 6 11.96 -21.85 2.03
N MET A 7 11.50 -22.02 3.24
CA MET A 7 11.33 -20.93 4.21
C MET A 7 12.69 -20.35 4.62
N ASP A 8 13.68 -21.23 4.85
CA ASP A 8 15.05 -20.81 5.15
C ASP A 8 15.71 -20.06 3.98
N LEU A 9 15.37 -20.40 2.74
CA LEU A 9 15.90 -19.72 1.54
C LEU A 9 15.31 -18.33 1.33
N CYS A 10 14.02 -18.12 1.62
CA CYS A 10 13.37 -16.80 1.53
C CYS A 10 13.86 -15.85 2.64
N CYS A 11 14.04 -16.35 3.87
CA CYS A 11 14.63 -15.58 4.96
C CYS A 11 16.11 -15.24 4.68
N ALA A 12 16.87 -16.19 4.08
CA ALA A 12 18.25 -15.97 3.71
C ALA A 12 18.40 -14.95 2.56
N LEU A 13 17.50 -14.95 1.58
CA LEU A 13 17.50 -13.97 0.48
C LEU A 13 17.12 -12.58 0.98
N GLY A 14 16.14 -12.45 1.88
CA GLY A 14 15.77 -11.19 2.52
C GLY A 14 16.92 -10.61 3.35
N ALA A 15 17.58 -11.45 4.16
CA ALA A 15 18.74 -11.05 4.96
C ALA A 15 19.96 -10.71 4.08
N ALA A 16 20.18 -11.42 2.96
CA ALA A 16 21.25 -11.14 2.02
C ALA A 16 21.05 -9.83 1.27
N LEU A 17 19.80 -9.47 0.91
CA LEU A 17 19.47 -8.17 0.28
C LEU A 17 19.67 -7.01 1.25
N VAL A 18 19.28 -7.15 2.51
CA VAL A 18 19.54 -6.16 3.56
C VAL A 18 21.05 -6.04 3.85
N ALA A 19 21.78 -7.15 3.91
CA ALA A 19 23.23 -7.15 4.12
C ALA A 19 23.99 -6.56 2.91
N ALA A 20 23.57 -6.87 1.68
CA ALA A 20 24.14 -6.27 0.47
C ALA A 20 23.89 -4.76 0.41
N PHE A 21 22.72 -4.30 0.85
CA PHE A 21 22.40 -2.87 0.96
C PHE A 21 23.27 -2.16 2.00
N VAL A 22 23.49 -2.78 3.17
CA VAL A 22 24.35 -2.25 4.23
C VAL A 22 25.84 -2.28 3.81
N MET A 23 26.30 -3.30 3.08
CA MET A 23 27.69 -3.36 2.59
C MET A 23 27.99 -2.38 1.47
N THR A 24 27.04 -2.12 0.57
CA THR A 24 27.20 -1.05 -0.44
C THR A 24 27.30 0.33 0.20
N TRP A 25 26.69 0.55 1.33
CA TRP A 25 26.81 1.80 2.11
C TRP A 25 28.20 1.99 2.70
N ALA A 26 28.83 0.93 3.19
CA ALA A 26 30.16 1.01 3.82
C ALA A 26 31.27 1.29 2.80
N THR A 27 31.10 0.96 1.53
CA THR A 27 32.09 1.21 0.47
C THR A 27 31.96 2.60 -0.18
N LEU A 28 30.84 3.30 -0.01
CA LEU A 28 30.61 4.65 -0.55
C LEU A 28 31.25 5.77 0.29
N THR A 29 31.69 5.48 1.52
CA THR A 29 32.34 6.47 2.39
C THR A 29 33.80 6.80 2.01
N GLY A 30 34.35 6.16 0.98
CA GLY A 30 35.74 6.35 0.52
C GLY A 30 35.92 7.17 -0.75
N ALA A 31 34.85 7.79 -1.31
CA ALA A 31 34.95 8.60 -2.53
C ALA A 31 35.58 9.97 -2.22
N LYS A 32 36.75 10.20 -2.82
CA LYS A 32 37.49 11.48 -2.82
C LYS A 32 36.59 12.63 -3.22
N ALA A 33 36.80 13.79 -2.58
CA ALA A 33 36.21 15.07 -2.92
C ALA A 33 36.25 15.33 -4.44
N GLN A 34 35.15 15.09 -5.10
CA GLN A 34 34.86 15.54 -6.45
C GLN A 34 34.47 17.03 -6.33
N THR A 35 34.89 17.84 -7.26
CA THR A 35 34.54 19.29 -7.43
C THR A 35 33.11 19.52 -6.96
N ALA A 36 32.92 20.56 -6.12
CA ALA A 36 31.64 20.90 -5.52
C ALA A 36 30.56 21.10 -6.60
N GLU A 37 29.92 19.99 -7.00
CA GLU A 37 28.62 20.07 -7.63
C GLU A 37 27.67 20.67 -6.59
N THR A 38 27.00 21.75 -6.98
CA THR A 38 26.04 22.42 -6.11
C THR A 38 24.99 21.41 -5.70
N LEU A 39 24.93 21.10 -4.40
CA LEU A 39 23.92 20.19 -3.85
C LEU A 39 22.52 20.70 -4.22
N GLN A 40 21.66 19.82 -4.70
CA GLN A 40 20.27 20.13 -4.95
C GLN A 40 19.61 20.58 -3.64
N SER A 41 18.93 21.73 -3.66
CA SER A 41 18.13 22.16 -2.50
C SER A 41 16.97 21.20 -2.26
N LEU A 42 16.55 21.04 -1.00
CA LEU A 42 15.35 20.27 -0.68
C LEU A 42 14.09 20.81 -1.39
N ASP A 43 14.05 22.12 -1.65
CA ASP A 43 12.94 22.77 -2.35
C ASP A 43 13.04 22.66 -3.88
N ASP A 44 14.20 22.21 -4.39
CA ASP A 44 14.43 21.97 -5.82
C ASP A 44 14.13 20.54 -6.25
N ALA A 45 13.50 19.73 -5.42
CA ALA A 45 12.96 18.44 -5.76
C ALA A 45 11.47 18.41 -5.42
N TRP A 46 10.65 18.23 -6.44
CA TRP A 46 9.20 18.10 -6.29
C TRP A 46 8.81 16.63 -6.29
N TRP A 47 7.88 16.27 -5.41
CA TRP A 47 7.58 14.90 -5.10
C TRP A 47 6.07 14.68 -5.12
N THR A 48 5.56 13.82 -5.99
CA THR A 48 4.22 13.26 -5.89
C THR A 48 4.20 12.17 -4.83
N GLY A 49 5.15 11.26 -4.89
CA GLY A 49 5.29 10.12 -4.00
C GLY A 49 5.42 8.80 -4.76
N PRO A 50 5.94 7.74 -4.12
CA PRO A 50 5.99 6.41 -4.71
C PRO A 50 4.58 5.81 -4.75
N LEU A 51 4.43 4.67 -5.45
CA LEU A 51 3.12 4.11 -5.76
C LEU A 51 2.39 3.56 -4.54
N VAL A 52 3.10 3.15 -3.48
CA VAL A 52 2.54 2.42 -2.34
C VAL A 52 2.86 3.08 -0.99
N SER A 53 4.10 3.54 -0.79
CA SER A 53 4.55 4.00 0.53
C SER A 53 4.02 5.38 0.87
N TYR A 54 3.41 5.49 2.04
CA TYR A 54 2.89 6.76 2.58
C TYR A 54 4.01 7.71 3.02
N SER A 55 3.74 9.02 2.90
CA SER A 55 4.58 10.04 3.48
C SER A 55 4.41 10.09 5.01
N ALA A 56 5.52 10.28 5.73
CA ALA A 56 5.49 10.58 7.15
C ALA A 56 5.20 12.06 7.44
N ARG A 57 5.31 12.94 6.42
CA ARG A 57 5.06 14.37 6.57
C ARG A 57 3.57 14.65 6.60
N SER A 58 3.12 15.46 7.54
CA SER A 58 1.77 15.99 7.58
C SER A 58 1.59 17.12 6.57
N LEU A 59 0.36 17.29 6.08
CA LEU A 59 -0.01 18.49 5.32
C LEU A 59 0.05 19.71 6.27
N PRO A 60 0.53 20.87 5.81
CA PRO A 60 0.45 22.09 6.58
C PRO A 60 -0.99 22.45 6.95
N GLN A 61 -1.17 23.17 8.06
CA GLN A 61 -2.51 23.55 8.49
C GLN A 61 -3.28 24.29 7.39
N GLY A 62 -4.52 23.89 7.14
CA GLY A 62 -5.41 24.48 6.16
C GLY A 62 -5.23 23.94 4.73
N HIS A 63 -4.15 23.18 4.45
CA HIS A 63 -3.93 22.61 3.12
C HIS A 63 -4.79 21.36 2.90
N ILE A 64 -5.17 21.17 1.63
CA ILE A 64 -5.94 20.01 1.16
C ILE A 64 -5.11 19.27 0.11
N LEU A 65 -5.07 17.94 0.21
CA LEU A 65 -4.56 17.07 -0.84
C LEU A 65 -5.72 16.29 -1.45
N ILE A 66 -5.78 16.28 -2.79
CA ILE A 66 -6.68 15.43 -3.57
C ILE A 66 -5.81 14.59 -4.49
N GLU A 67 -5.90 13.26 -4.32
CA GLU A 67 -5.05 12.33 -5.07
C GLU A 67 -5.84 11.11 -5.52
N PRO A 68 -6.49 11.17 -6.72
CA PRO A 68 -7.10 10.01 -7.34
C PRO A 68 -6.04 9.05 -7.90
N TYR A 69 -6.19 7.78 -7.56
CA TYR A 69 -5.52 6.64 -8.17
C TYR A 69 -6.47 5.91 -9.09
N PHE A 70 -5.98 5.51 -10.25
CA PHE A 70 -6.64 4.60 -11.18
C PHE A 70 -5.71 3.39 -11.36
N TYR A 71 -6.20 2.20 -11.09
CA TYR A 71 -5.39 1.00 -11.21
C TYR A 71 -6.21 -0.22 -11.62
N ASP A 72 -5.54 -1.16 -12.28
CA ASP A 72 -6.12 -2.42 -12.70
C ASP A 72 -5.39 -3.58 -12.03
N VAL A 73 -6.08 -4.37 -11.23
CA VAL A 73 -5.53 -5.56 -10.58
C VAL A 73 -5.77 -6.77 -11.47
N SER A 74 -4.77 -7.14 -12.26
CA SER A 74 -4.79 -8.37 -13.05
C SER A 74 -4.27 -9.52 -12.21
N ALA A 75 -5.14 -10.45 -11.83
CA ALA A 75 -4.81 -11.63 -11.05
C ALA A 75 -5.83 -12.76 -11.32
N ASN A 76 -5.36 -14.00 -11.36
CA ASN A 76 -6.23 -15.19 -11.32
C ASN A 76 -7.36 -15.23 -12.36
N ARG A 77 -7.11 -14.73 -13.58
CA ARG A 77 -8.10 -14.62 -14.67
C ARG A 77 -9.22 -13.60 -14.38
N THR A 78 -8.93 -12.62 -13.57
CA THR A 78 -9.79 -11.46 -13.35
C THR A 78 -8.98 -10.20 -13.54
N ASP A 79 -9.62 -9.16 -14.08
CA ASP A 79 -9.13 -7.81 -14.15
C ASP A 79 -10.09 -6.93 -13.34
N SER A 80 -9.58 -6.29 -12.30
CA SER A 80 -10.37 -5.43 -11.42
C SER A 80 -9.88 -4.01 -11.51
N ILE A 81 -10.65 -3.16 -12.19
CA ILE A 81 -10.37 -1.73 -12.33
C ILE A 81 -10.91 -1.01 -11.11
N HIS A 82 -10.07 -0.22 -10.48
CA HIS A 82 -10.39 0.57 -9.31
C HIS A 82 -10.09 2.05 -9.53
N SER A 83 -10.84 2.90 -8.82
CA SER A 83 -10.48 4.29 -8.58
C SER A 83 -10.58 4.57 -7.08
N PHE A 84 -9.44 4.79 -6.47
CA PHE A 84 -9.29 5.08 -5.05
C PHE A 84 -8.76 6.51 -4.92
N THR A 85 -9.46 7.37 -4.18
CA THR A 85 -9.09 8.78 -4.11
C THR A 85 -8.85 9.21 -2.67
N TYR A 86 -7.66 9.74 -2.39
CA TYR A 86 -7.39 10.43 -1.12
C TYR A 86 -7.97 11.85 -1.16
N PHE A 87 -8.71 12.20 -0.11
CA PHE A 87 -9.06 13.56 0.27
C PHE A 87 -8.49 13.78 1.67
N LEU A 88 -7.37 14.51 1.76
CA LEU A 88 -6.69 14.75 3.03
C LEU A 88 -6.69 16.23 3.35
N TYR A 89 -6.74 16.55 4.64
CA TYR A 89 -6.74 17.91 5.17
C TYR A 89 -5.74 18.06 6.31
N GLY A 90 -4.91 19.08 6.26
CA GLY A 90 -4.02 19.49 7.33
C GLY A 90 -4.82 20.19 8.44
N ALA A 91 -5.25 19.43 9.46
CA ALA A 91 -5.99 20.00 10.60
C ALA A 91 -5.10 20.88 11.48
N THR A 92 -3.83 20.50 11.60
CA THR A 92 -2.73 21.29 12.18
C THR A 92 -1.45 20.99 11.38
N ASP A 93 -0.36 21.70 11.61
CA ASP A 93 0.93 21.41 10.98
C ASP A 93 1.47 19.99 11.29
N ARG A 94 0.89 19.32 12.26
CA ARG A 94 1.28 17.97 12.67
C ARG A 94 0.18 16.91 12.51
N LEU A 95 -1.06 17.31 12.29
CA LEU A 95 -2.20 16.39 12.17
C LEU A 95 -2.84 16.50 10.79
N THR A 96 -2.77 15.42 10.02
CA THR A 96 -3.51 15.25 8.78
C THR A 96 -4.64 14.25 9.00
N VAL A 97 -5.85 14.62 8.59
CA VAL A 97 -7.03 13.75 8.59
C VAL A 97 -7.57 13.61 7.18
N GLY A 98 -8.33 12.57 6.91
CA GLY A 98 -8.93 12.42 5.59
C GLY A 98 -9.78 11.19 5.41
N ILE A 99 -10.29 11.09 4.19
CA ILE A 99 -11.16 10.01 3.73
C ILE A 99 -10.65 9.52 2.38
N ALA A 100 -10.80 8.23 2.14
CA ALA A 100 -10.42 7.60 0.88
C ALA A 100 -11.51 6.60 0.45
N PRO A 101 -12.50 7.04 -0.36
CA PRO A 101 -13.45 6.15 -1.00
C PRO A 101 -12.78 5.33 -2.12
N ASP A 102 -13.28 4.11 -2.34
CA ASP A 102 -12.90 3.23 -3.45
C ASP A 102 -14.14 2.89 -4.28
N ILE A 103 -13.99 2.87 -5.60
CA ILE A 103 -14.98 2.35 -6.55
C ILE A 103 -14.30 1.33 -7.46
N ALA A 104 -15.04 0.29 -7.83
CA ALA A 104 -14.44 -0.80 -8.59
C ALA A 104 -15.40 -1.47 -9.56
N PHE A 105 -14.80 -2.12 -10.58
CA PHE A 105 -15.47 -3.00 -11.53
C PHE A 105 -14.56 -4.19 -11.82
N THR A 106 -15.08 -5.40 -11.77
CA THR A 106 -14.32 -6.63 -12.11
C THR A 106 -14.84 -7.26 -13.40
N SER A 107 -13.92 -7.54 -14.32
CA SER A 107 -14.14 -8.42 -15.47
C SER A 107 -13.55 -9.80 -15.18
N ALA A 108 -14.35 -10.84 -15.34
CA ALA A 108 -13.98 -12.23 -15.02
C ALA A 108 -13.82 -13.07 -16.29
N HIS A 109 -12.61 -13.50 -16.61
CA HIS A 109 -12.32 -14.34 -17.77
C HIS A 109 -12.84 -15.77 -17.55
N GLY A 110 -14.03 -16.03 -18.04
CA GLY A 110 -14.72 -17.33 -17.93
C GLY A 110 -15.75 -17.39 -16.79
N GLY A 111 -16.14 -16.25 -16.23
CA GLY A 111 -17.21 -16.04 -15.26
C GLY A 111 -18.10 -14.88 -15.67
N ALA A 112 -19.00 -14.47 -14.77
CA ALA A 112 -19.80 -13.27 -14.96
C ALA A 112 -19.03 -12.05 -14.46
N ASP A 113 -18.96 -11.00 -15.27
CA ASP A 113 -18.47 -9.69 -14.87
C ASP A 113 -19.32 -9.10 -13.73
N SER A 114 -18.80 -8.09 -13.06
CA SER A 114 -19.60 -7.28 -12.12
C SER A 114 -20.87 -6.76 -12.80
N SER A 115 -21.96 -6.68 -12.04
CA SER A 115 -23.24 -6.15 -12.52
C SER A 115 -23.17 -4.64 -12.87
N GLY A 116 -22.11 -3.96 -12.45
CA GLY A 116 -21.82 -2.55 -12.70
C GLY A 116 -20.62 -2.08 -11.90
N VAL A 117 -20.41 -0.78 -11.83
CA VAL A 117 -19.44 -0.16 -10.92
C VAL A 117 -20.01 -0.18 -9.51
N HIS A 118 -19.22 -0.65 -8.56
CA HIS A 118 -19.60 -0.79 -7.16
C HIS A 118 -18.72 0.07 -6.25
N LEU A 119 -19.28 0.49 -5.13
CA LEU A 119 -18.52 1.09 -4.05
C LEU A 119 -17.73 0.00 -3.33
N GLY A 120 -16.43 0.24 -3.11
CA GLY A 120 -15.59 -0.53 -2.21
C GLY A 120 -15.72 -0.05 -0.76
N ASP A 121 -14.86 -0.55 0.10
CA ASP A 121 -14.79 -0.04 1.47
C ASP A 121 -14.11 1.33 1.50
N THR A 122 -14.67 2.24 2.27
CA THR A 122 -14.13 3.60 2.45
C THR A 122 -13.21 3.64 3.65
N THR A 123 -12.03 4.25 3.51
CA THR A 123 -11.06 4.38 4.58
C THR A 123 -11.06 5.78 5.16
N LEU A 124 -11.20 5.92 6.48
CA LEU A 124 -10.87 7.14 7.22
C LEU A 124 -9.42 7.08 7.66
N ARG A 125 -8.74 8.23 7.68
CA ARG A 125 -7.32 8.32 8.05
C ARG A 125 -7.09 9.47 9.02
N ALA A 126 -6.26 9.22 10.05
CA ALA A 126 -5.65 10.24 10.88
C ALA A 126 -4.15 9.93 11.00
N GLN A 127 -3.31 10.94 10.78
CA GLN A 127 -1.86 10.82 10.89
C GLN A 127 -1.30 11.97 11.70
N TYR A 128 -0.47 11.66 12.69
CA TYR A 128 0.21 12.65 13.52
C TYR A 128 1.72 12.56 13.36
N MET A 129 2.33 13.67 12.91
CA MET A 129 3.78 13.80 12.75
C MET A 129 4.46 14.04 14.09
N LEU A 130 5.36 13.13 14.48
CA LEU A 130 6.13 13.19 15.72
C LEU A 130 7.37 14.08 15.58
N THR A 131 8.14 13.85 14.49
CA THR A 131 9.37 14.61 14.19
C THR A 131 9.30 15.16 12.78
N ALA A 132 9.87 16.34 12.57
CA ALA A 132 10.11 16.92 11.26
C ALA A 132 11.56 16.61 10.83
N MET A 133 11.73 16.29 9.56
CA MET A 133 13.03 15.94 8.98
C MET A 133 14.06 17.07 9.09
N ASP A 134 15.22 16.71 9.62
CA ASP A 134 16.43 17.54 9.60
C ASP A 134 17.60 16.67 9.11
N PRO A 135 17.92 16.70 7.81
CA PRO A 135 18.99 15.87 7.25
C PRO A 135 20.35 16.15 7.85
N ALA A 136 20.62 17.40 8.25
CA ALA A 136 21.90 17.78 8.83
C ALA A 136 22.14 17.13 10.21
N ARG A 137 21.06 16.86 10.95
CA ARG A 137 21.10 16.17 12.23
C ARG A 137 20.78 14.68 12.14
N GLY A 138 20.46 14.16 10.94
CA GLY A 138 20.04 12.79 10.75
C GLY A 138 18.67 12.46 11.35
N ILE A 139 17.79 13.47 11.52
CA ILE A 139 16.45 13.30 12.08
C ILE A 139 15.47 13.05 10.93
N PRO A 140 14.77 11.90 10.86
CA PRO A 140 13.73 11.67 9.86
C PRO A 140 12.41 12.37 10.20
N ASP A 141 11.54 12.61 9.21
CA ASP A 141 10.12 12.69 9.49
C ASP A 141 9.67 11.34 10.07
N LEU A 142 8.95 11.38 11.17
CA LEU A 142 8.34 10.21 11.81
C LEU A 142 6.89 10.52 12.12
N ALA A 143 5.98 9.60 11.78
CA ALA A 143 4.56 9.76 12.05
C ALA A 143 3.92 8.46 12.53
N LEU A 144 2.88 8.61 13.34
CA LEU A 144 1.92 7.55 13.67
C LEU A 144 0.64 7.79 12.87
N ALA A 145 0.05 6.72 12.36
CA ALA A 145 -1.21 6.79 11.65
C ALA A 145 -2.19 5.73 12.13
N VAL A 146 -3.46 6.10 12.12
CA VAL A 146 -4.61 5.20 12.32
C VAL A 146 -5.48 5.31 11.08
N LEU A 147 -5.76 4.17 10.45
CA LEU A 147 -6.70 4.08 9.35
C LEU A 147 -7.86 3.19 9.79
N GLN A 148 -9.09 3.66 9.58
CA GLN A 148 -10.31 2.94 9.92
C GLN A 148 -11.06 2.61 8.64
N ASN A 149 -11.17 1.34 8.33
CA ASN A 149 -11.99 0.88 7.22
C ASN A 149 -13.47 0.89 7.62
N LEU A 150 -14.31 1.50 6.79
CA LEU A 150 -15.76 1.48 6.90
C LEU A 150 -16.28 0.47 5.88
N PRO A 151 -17.11 -0.51 6.30
CA PRO A 151 -17.62 -1.56 5.40
C PRO A 151 -18.75 -1.02 4.50
N THR A 152 -18.41 -0.11 3.61
CA THR A 152 -19.35 0.49 2.63
C THR A 152 -19.52 -0.37 1.38
N GLY A 153 -18.55 -1.25 1.10
CA GLY A 153 -18.58 -2.18 -0.01
C GLY A 153 -19.42 -3.42 0.28
N LYS A 154 -19.95 -4.02 -0.78
CA LYS A 154 -20.71 -5.25 -0.68
C LYS A 154 -19.76 -6.44 -0.48
N TYR A 155 -20.02 -7.30 0.50
CA TYR A 155 -19.17 -8.44 0.86
C TYR A 155 -19.92 -9.77 0.98
N ASP A 156 -21.23 -9.75 1.21
CA ASP A 156 -22.10 -10.93 1.31
C ASP A 156 -23.38 -10.77 0.50
N ARG A 157 -24.23 -11.82 0.45
CA ARG A 157 -25.45 -11.88 -0.37
C ARG A 157 -25.16 -11.50 -1.83
N LEU A 158 -24.03 -12.01 -2.34
CA LEU A 158 -23.57 -11.69 -3.68
C LEU A 158 -24.40 -12.45 -4.71
N GLY A 159 -25.00 -11.72 -5.66
CA GLY A 159 -25.61 -12.33 -6.85
C GLY A 159 -24.55 -12.88 -7.81
N ARG A 160 -23.40 -12.23 -7.84
CA ARG A 160 -22.19 -12.63 -8.56
C ARG A 160 -20.99 -12.43 -7.64
N THR A 161 -20.04 -13.33 -7.64
CA THR A 161 -18.80 -13.20 -6.83
C THR A 161 -18.00 -11.96 -7.21
N SER A 162 -18.09 -11.54 -8.49
CA SER A 162 -17.46 -10.32 -9.03
C SER A 162 -18.08 -9.00 -8.52
N ASP A 163 -19.21 -9.02 -7.81
CA ASP A 163 -19.83 -7.84 -7.18
C ASP A 163 -19.28 -7.58 -5.74
N GLY A 164 -18.38 -8.43 -5.24
CA GLY A 164 -17.85 -8.34 -3.89
C GLY A 164 -16.62 -7.42 -3.82
N PHE A 165 -16.80 -6.16 -3.36
CA PHE A 165 -15.75 -5.16 -3.22
C PHE A 165 -15.52 -4.67 -1.78
N GLY A 166 -16.20 -5.25 -0.80
CA GLY A 166 -16.04 -4.94 0.62
C GLY A 166 -15.57 -6.13 1.43
N GLY A 167 -15.01 -5.86 2.60
CA GLY A 167 -14.66 -6.89 3.60
C GLY A 167 -15.72 -7.06 4.69
N GLY A 168 -16.71 -6.16 4.78
CA GLY A 168 -17.73 -6.16 5.84
C GLY A 168 -17.20 -5.85 7.23
N SER A 169 -15.88 -5.65 7.37
CA SER A 169 -15.21 -5.47 8.65
C SER A 169 -14.82 -4.01 8.89
N TYR A 170 -15.06 -3.52 10.12
CA TYR A 170 -14.48 -2.27 10.62
C TYR A 170 -13.01 -2.50 10.96
N ALA A 171 -12.19 -2.81 9.96
CA ALA A 171 -10.78 -3.09 10.16
C ALA A 171 -10.01 -1.81 10.54
N THR A 172 -9.16 -1.92 11.56
CA THR A 172 -8.32 -0.82 12.03
C THR A 172 -6.86 -1.10 11.72
N THR A 173 -6.21 -0.17 11.03
CA THR A 173 -4.77 -0.23 10.77
C THR A 173 -4.04 0.76 11.66
N LEU A 174 -3.05 0.27 12.39
CA LEU A 174 -2.07 1.07 13.11
C LEU A 174 -0.78 1.09 12.31
N ALA A 175 -0.21 2.26 12.08
CA ALA A 175 0.97 2.39 11.26
C ALA A 175 2.01 3.37 11.81
N ILE A 176 3.26 3.10 11.48
CA ILE A 176 4.41 3.97 11.68
C ILE A 176 4.98 4.28 10.29
N TYR A 177 5.14 5.57 10.00
CA TYR A 177 5.75 6.05 8.77
C TYR A 177 7.01 6.82 9.11
N SER A 178 8.06 6.58 8.32
CA SER A 178 9.31 7.33 8.40
C SER A 178 9.76 7.73 7.01
N GLN A 179 10.36 8.91 6.87
CA GLN A 179 11.03 9.31 5.63
C GLN A 179 12.25 10.18 5.91
N MET A 180 13.24 10.10 5.00
CA MET A 180 14.48 10.84 5.09
C MET A 180 14.96 11.22 3.70
N ALA A 181 15.57 12.37 3.56
CA ALA A 181 16.26 12.82 2.34
C ALA A 181 17.78 12.72 2.51
N TRP A 182 18.46 12.28 1.46
CA TRP A 182 19.90 12.06 1.40
C TRP A 182 20.46 12.70 0.14
N TRP A 183 21.61 13.33 0.23
CA TRP A 183 22.34 13.76 -0.95
C TRP A 183 23.20 12.62 -1.47
N MET A 184 22.98 12.26 -2.71
CA MET A 184 23.78 11.27 -3.42
C MET A 184 25.10 11.90 -3.88
N PRO A 185 26.13 11.10 -4.23
CA PRO A 185 27.40 11.63 -4.76
C PRO A 185 27.24 12.51 -6.00
N SER A 186 26.16 12.37 -6.75
CA SER A 186 25.77 13.22 -7.89
C SER A 186 25.24 14.60 -7.48
N GLY A 187 25.18 14.93 -6.19
CA GLY A 187 24.54 16.13 -5.67
C GLY A 187 23.01 16.11 -5.69
N ARG A 188 22.38 15.07 -6.26
CA ARG A 188 20.93 14.88 -6.32
C ARG A 188 20.37 14.31 -5.04
N LEU A 189 19.08 14.57 -4.79
CA LEU A 189 18.37 14.02 -3.63
C LEU A 189 17.84 12.60 -3.91
N LEU A 190 18.03 11.74 -2.91
CA LEU A 190 17.33 10.48 -2.74
C LEU A 190 16.46 10.59 -1.50
N ARG A 191 15.14 10.43 -1.65
CA ARG A 191 14.22 10.31 -0.52
C ARG A 191 13.96 8.82 -0.26
N THR A 192 14.08 8.40 0.98
CA THR A 192 13.75 7.04 1.41
C THR A 192 12.53 7.10 2.31
N ARG A 193 11.62 6.13 2.18
CA ARG A 193 10.49 5.93 3.09
C ARG A 193 10.54 4.53 3.68
N PHE A 194 10.07 4.41 4.91
CA PHE A 194 9.83 3.15 5.59
C PHE A 194 8.48 3.20 6.26
N ASN A 195 7.60 2.26 5.91
CA ASN A 195 6.28 2.13 6.49
C ASN A 195 6.11 0.75 7.12
N LEU A 196 5.61 0.73 8.33
CA LEU A 196 5.24 -0.47 9.07
C LEU A 196 3.77 -0.34 9.45
N ALA A 197 2.97 -1.37 9.20
CA ALA A 197 1.55 -1.33 9.53
C ALA A 197 1.01 -2.70 9.92
N GLU A 198 0.07 -2.69 10.88
CA GLU A 198 -0.71 -3.84 11.31
C GLU A 198 -2.19 -3.51 11.18
N THR A 199 -2.94 -4.34 10.44
CA THR A 199 -4.39 -4.24 10.28
C THR A 199 -5.06 -5.33 11.09
N ILE A 200 -5.94 -4.94 12.00
CA ILE A 200 -6.75 -5.81 12.84
C ILE A 200 -8.16 -5.80 12.28
N SER A 201 -8.69 -6.99 11.95
CA SER A 201 -9.99 -7.16 11.32
C SER A 201 -10.96 -7.86 12.28
N PRO A 202 -12.00 -7.17 12.79
CA PRO A 202 -13.04 -7.79 13.59
C PRO A 202 -13.87 -8.82 12.79
N ARG A 203 -14.49 -9.73 13.55
CA ARG A 203 -15.45 -10.72 13.04
C ARG A 203 -16.65 -10.04 12.39
N VAL A 204 -17.16 -10.63 11.30
CA VAL A 204 -18.31 -10.11 10.55
C VAL A 204 -19.39 -11.19 10.38
N PRO A 205 -20.69 -10.84 10.43
CA PRO A 205 -21.76 -11.74 10.03
C PRO A 205 -21.68 -11.98 8.52
N VAL A 206 -22.04 -13.18 8.07
CA VAL A 206 -22.03 -13.55 6.65
C VAL A 206 -23.30 -14.34 6.35
N SER A 207 -23.99 -13.95 5.29
CA SER A 207 -25.16 -14.63 4.74
C SER A 207 -24.96 -14.87 3.24
N ASP A 208 -25.39 -16.04 2.78
CA ASP A 208 -25.33 -16.45 1.37
C ASP A 208 -23.90 -16.45 0.79
N ALA A 209 -23.79 -16.25 -0.52
CA ALA A 209 -22.51 -16.13 -1.21
C ALA A 209 -21.77 -14.86 -0.77
N SER A 210 -20.46 -14.99 -0.49
CA SER A 210 -19.65 -13.87 0.02
C SER A 210 -18.22 -13.87 -0.53
N VAL A 211 -17.50 -12.79 -0.26
CA VAL A 211 -16.07 -12.69 -0.54
C VAL A 211 -15.22 -13.67 0.27
N TYR A 212 -15.81 -14.31 1.28
CA TYR A 212 -15.19 -15.34 2.13
C TYR A 212 -15.33 -16.77 1.60
N GLY A 213 -15.82 -16.91 0.35
CA GLY A 213 -15.96 -18.20 -0.32
C GLY A 213 -17.16 -19.04 0.17
N THR A 214 -18.15 -18.41 0.80
CA THR A 214 -19.41 -19.06 1.16
C THR A 214 -20.37 -19.06 -0.01
N ASP A 215 -21.28 -20.06 -0.05
CA ASP A 215 -22.29 -20.23 -1.09
C ASP A 215 -23.67 -19.71 -0.66
N ALA A 216 -24.60 -19.64 -1.62
CA ALA A 216 -26.00 -19.29 -1.35
C ALA A 216 -26.63 -20.24 -0.33
N GLY A 217 -27.34 -19.68 0.66
CA GLY A 217 -27.93 -20.42 1.79
C GLY A 217 -26.98 -20.60 2.99
N PHE A 218 -25.76 -20.08 2.95
CA PHE A 218 -24.88 -20.03 4.12
C PHE A 218 -25.39 -18.98 5.12
N LEU A 219 -25.29 -19.33 6.40
CA LEU A 219 -25.56 -18.40 7.51
C LEU A 219 -24.51 -18.61 8.61
N GLY A 220 -23.76 -17.57 8.93
CA GLY A 220 -22.68 -17.67 9.90
C GLY A 220 -21.88 -16.39 10.08
N HIS A 221 -20.59 -16.56 10.29
CA HIS A 221 -19.65 -15.46 10.50
C HIS A 221 -18.34 -15.76 9.80
N ALA A 222 -17.65 -14.71 9.35
CA ALA A 222 -16.25 -14.78 8.98
C ALA A 222 -15.38 -14.05 10.02
N GLN A 223 -14.18 -14.55 10.21
CA GLN A 223 -13.09 -13.88 10.90
C GLN A 223 -12.03 -13.57 9.85
N PRO A 224 -11.98 -12.36 9.28
CA PRO A 224 -10.92 -11.98 8.36
C PRO A 224 -9.57 -12.05 9.07
N GLY A 225 -8.55 -12.47 8.33
CA GLY A 225 -7.18 -12.48 8.84
C GLY A 225 -6.65 -11.07 9.08
N ASN A 226 -5.83 -10.93 10.11
CA ASN A 226 -5.05 -9.71 10.30
C ASN A 226 -3.98 -9.59 9.21
N ARG A 227 -3.54 -8.36 8.91
CA ARG A 227 -2.50 -8.11 7.91
C ARG A 227 -1.38 -7.26 8.48
N PHE A 228 -0.18 -7.80 8.41
CA PHE A 228 1.05 -7.06 8.67
C PHE A 228 1.69 -6.65 7.34
N SER A 229 2.17 -5.41 7.24
CA SER A 229 2.86 -4.93 6.03
C SER A 229 4.09 -4.11 6.37
N VAL A 230 5.12 -4.28 5.54
CA VAL A 230 6.35 -3.48 5.53
C VAL A 230 6.57 -2.97 4.13
N ASN A 231 6.72 -1.67 3.97
CA ASN A 231 7.09 -1.04 2.71
C ASN A 231 8.36 -0.21 2.89
N THR A 232 9.26 -0.31 1.94
CA THR A 232 10.42 0.58 1.82
C THR A 232 10.40 1.18 0.44
N ALA A 233 10.49 2.51 0.34
CA ALA A 233 10.53 3.18 -0.94
C ALA A 233 11.77 4.06 -1.10
N PHE A 234 12.17 4.19 -2.35
CA PHE A 234 13.29 5.00 -2.82
C PHE A 234 12.77 5.93 -3.92
N GLU A 235 13.00 7.22 -3.77
CA GLU A 235 12.61 8.24 -4.75
C GLU A 235 13.84 9.05 -5.10
N TYR A 236 14.32 8.92 -6.33
CA TYR A 236 15.51 9.61 -6.83
C TYR A 236 15.13 10.76 -7.73
N SER A 237 15.51 11.98 -7.33
CA SER A 237 15.25 13.19 -8.09
C SER A 237 16.20 13.27 -9.31
N LEU A 238 15.71 12.94 -10.50
CA LEU A 238 16.44 13.10 -11.75
C LEU A 238 16.61 14.58 -12.12
N THR A 239 15.54 15.35 -11.93
CA THR A 239 15.48 16.80 -12.11
C THR A 239 14.55 17.37 -11.05
N ARG A 240 14.30 18.68 -11.03
CA ARG A 240 13.25 19.26 -10.18
C ARG A 240 11.87 18.60 -10.39
N ASN A 241 11.56 18.24 -11.63
CA ASN A 241 10.23 17.79 -12.07
C ASN A 241 10.11 16.26 -12.14
N TRP A 242 11.19 15.55 -12.49
CA TRP A 242 11.19 14.12 -12.73
C TRP A 242 11.80 13.35 -11.56
N VAL A 243 11.09 12.34 -11.09
CA VAL A 243 11.53 11.45 -10.02
C VAL A 243 11.34 10.00 -10.43
N LEU A 244 12.37 9.18 -10.22
CA LEU A 244 12.24 7.73 -10.29
C LEU A 244 11.88 7.22 -8.90
N ALA A 245 10.85 6.38 -8.81
CA ALA A 245 10.42 5.76 -7.56
C ALA A 245 10.43 4.24 -7.66
N LEU A 246 10.72 3.59 -6.54
CA LEU A 246 10.66 2.14 -6.38
C LEU A 246 10.19 1.82 -4.97
N ASP A 247 9.06 1.13 -4.85
CA ASP A 247 8.64 0.49 -3.60
C ASP A 247 9.08 -0.97 -3.55
N LEU A 248 9.49 -1.43 -2.38
CA LEU A 248 9.66 -2.83 -2.00
C LEU A 248 8.64 -3.15 -0.91
N ILE A 249 7.86 -4.21 -1.11
CA ILE A 249 6.66 -4.46 -0.33
C ILE A 249 6.72 -5.87 0.22
N TYR A 250 6.46 -6.04 1.51
CA TYR A 250 6.19 -7.34 2.13
C TYR A 250 4.83 -7.30 2.83
N ASN A 251 4.01 -8.30 2.57
CA ASN A 251 2.73 -8.49 3.24
C ASN A 251 2.67 -9.89 3.82
N HIS A 252 2.23 -9.98 5.09
CA HIS A 252 1.82 -11.21 5.75
C HIS A 252 0.35 -11.11 6.12
N GLY A 253 -0.44 -12.13 5.80
CA GLY A 253 -1.84 -12.25 6.19
C GLY A 253 -2.05 -13.50 7.03
N SER A 254 -2.65 -13.39 8.21
CA SER A 254 -3.08 -14.55 8.97
C SER A 254 -4.31 -15.20 8.30
N ALA A 255 -4.59 -16.45 8.66
CA ALA A 255 -5.71 -17.21 8.08
C ALA A 255 -7.05 -16.47 8.26
N THR A 256 -7.84 -16.41 7.19
CA THR A 256 -9.25 -16.04 7.23
C THR A 256 -10.09 -17.30 7.43
N THR A 257 -11.06 -17.26 8.34
CA THR A 257 -11.97 -18.37 8.56
C THR A 257 -13.42 -17.94 8.40
N ALA A 258 -14.27 -18.82 7.83
CA ALA A 258 -15.73 -18.66 7.86
C ALA A 258 -16.36 -19.90 8.50
N ARG A 259 -17.29 -19.69 9.44
CA ARG A 259 -17.96 -20.74 10.21
C ARG A 259 -19.46 -20.47 10.30
N GLY A 260 -20.25 -21.49 10.01
CA GLY A 260 -21.70 -21.36 10.02
C GLY A 260 -22.38 -22.64 9.59
N PHE A 261 -23.55 -22.49 9.01
CA PHE A 261 -24.39 -23.58 8.56
C PHE A 261 -24.87 -23.35 7.12
N HIS A 262 -25.00 -24.44 6.38
CA HIS A 262 -25.69 -24.46 5.10
C HIS A 262 -26.63 -25.68 5.12
N ALA A 263 -27.93 -25.45 4.94
CA ALA A 263 -28.96 -26.51 5.00
C ALA A 263 -28.81 -27.44 6.24
N ALA A 264 -28.66 -26.85 7.43
CA ALA A 264 -28.43 -27.49 8.71
C ALA A 264 -27.12 -28.28 8.87
N LYS A 265 -26.23 -28.26 7.87
CA LYS A 265 -24.87 -28.82 7.96
C LYS A 265 -23.88 -27.75 8.38
N SER A 266 -22.99 -28.09 9.32
CA SER A 266 -21.89 -27.20 9.72
C SER A 266 -20.92 -27.05 8.56
N VAL A 267 -20.52 -25.80 8.31
CA VAL A 267 -19.54 -25.40 7.29
C VAL A 267 -18.38 -24.69 7.97
N HIS A 268 -17.16 -25.09 7.61
CA HIS A 268 -15.92 -24.43 8.02
C HIS A 268 -15.04 -24.26 6.79
N ILE A 269 -14.67 -23.00 6.52
CA ILE A 269 -13.77 -22.60 5.44
C ILE A 269 -12.55 -21.91 6.09
N GLU A 270 -11.35 -22.21 5.62
CA GLU A 270 -10.11 -21.61 6.09
C GLU A 270 -9.16 -21.41 4.92
N SER A 271 -8.60 -20.19 4.79
CA SER A 271 -7.68 -19.83 3.71
C SER A 271 -6.23 -20.24 3.95
N GLY A 272 -5.85 -20.48 5.21
CA GLY A 272 -4.45 -20.52 5.63
C GLY A 272 -3.78 -19.14 5.65
N ASP A 273 -2.59 -19.09 6.24
CA ASP A 273 -1.75 -17.87 6.26
C ASP A 273 -1.17 -17.60 4.87
N SER A 274 -0.85 -16.34 4.60
CA SER A 274 -0.30 -15.93 3.30
C SER A 274 0.90 -14.99 3.46
N ASP A 275 1.87 -15.11 2.56
CA ASP A 275 3.01 -14.22 2.45
C ASP A 275 3.21 -13.79 1.00
N ALA A 276 3.43 -12.50 0.79
CA ALA A 276 3.72 -11.94 -0.51
C ALA A 276 4.84 -10.92 -0.46
N PHE A 277 5.78 -11.03 -1.39
CA PHE A 277 6.80 -10.03 -1.64
C PHE A 277 6.54 -9.38 -2.98
N GLY A 278 6.55 -8.04 -3.03
CA GLY A 278 6.28 -7.28 -4.24
C GLY A 278 7.21 -6.09 -4.41
N PHE A 279 7.16 -5.52 -5.59
CA PHE A 279 7.87 -4.29 -5.92
C PHE A 279 7.02 -3.42 -6.85
N ALA A 280 7.24 -2.10 -6.79
CA ALA A 280 6.48 -1.16 -7.61
C ALA A 280 7.40 -0.04 -8.14
N PRO A 281 7.99 -0.21 -9.34
CA PRO A 281 8.66 0.87 -10.03
C PRO A 281 7.63 1.88 -10.54
N ALA A 282 7.99 3.16 -10.44
CA ALA A 282 7.16 4.26 -10.90
C ALA A 282 7.99 5.45 -11.38
N LEU A 283 7.36 6.30 -12.17
CA LEU A 283 7.89 7.57 -12.65
C LEU A 283 6.92 8.66 -12.23
N GLU A 284 7.46 9.67 -11.54
CA GLU A 284 6.73 10.88 -11.15
C GLU A 284 7.10 12.03 -12.08
N TYR A 285 6.11 12.84 -12.41
CA TYR A 285 6.31 14.12 -13.07
C TYR A 285 5.53 15.21 -12.36
N ASN A 286 6.22 16.25 -11.94
CA ASN A 286 5.65 17.36 -11.21
C ASN A 286 5.71 18.63 -12.06
N TRP A 287 4.56 19.18 -12.44
CA TRP A 287 4.48 20.49 -13.16
C TRP A 287 4.80 21.64 -12.23
N THR A 288 4.40 21.53 -10.98
CA THR A 288 4.67 22.48 -9.89
C THR A 288 4.99 21.72 -8.61
N ALA A 289 5.35 22.41 -7.55
CA ALA A 289 5.52 21.80 -6.21
C ALA A 289 4.21 21.18 -5.67
N ASN A 290 3.04 21.64 -6.19
CA ASN A 290 1.72 21.30 -5.69
C ASN A 290 0.89 20.47 -6.67
N PHE A 291 1.39 20.21 -7.88
CA PHE A 291 0.67 19.48 -8.90
C PHE A 291 1.60 18.53 -9.65
N GLY A 292 1.31 17.26 -9.56
CA GLY A 292 2.08 16.20 -10.19
C GLY A 292 1.24 15.02 -10.64
N ALA A 293 1.88 14.11 -11.33
CA ALA A 293 1.32 12.81 -11.71
C ALA A 293 2.36 11.71 -11.46
N LEU A 294 1.86 10.52 -11.25
CA LEU A 294 2.63 9.31 -11.02
C LEU A 294 2.09 8.22 -11.92
N ALA A 295 2.97 7.50 -12.61
CA ALA A 295 2.62 6.30 -13.36
C ALA A 295 3.58 5.16 -13.00
N GLY A 296 3.06 3.98 -12.76
CA GLY A 296 3.88 2.84 -12.36
C GLY A 296 3.15 1.50 -12.48
N VAL A 297 3.81 0.45 -12.05
CA VAL A 297 3.25 -0.88 -11.99
C VAL A 297 3.66 -1.57 -10.70
N ARG A 298 2.69 -2.07 -9.95
CA ARG A 298 2.94 -2.92 -8.79
C ARG A 298 2.89 -4.38 -9.20
N VAL A 299 3.91 -5.13 -8.84
CA VAL A 299 4.05 -6.55 -9.18
C VAL A 299 4.22 -7.35 -7.89
N PHE A 300 3.34 -8.33 -7.69
CA PHE A 300 3.54 -9.38 -6.72
C PHE A 300 3.74 -10.69 -7.47
N PRO A 301 4.93 -11.30 -7.47
CA PRO A 301 5.11 -12.69 -7.85
C PRO A 301 4.28 -13.62 -6.96
N ALA A 302 4.00 -14.83 -7.41
CA ALA A 302 3.32 -15.81 -6.57
C ALA A 302 4.11 -16.06 -5.28
N GLY A 303 3.40 -15.94 -4.14
CA GLY A 303 3.94 -16.14 -2.80
C GLY A 303 3.40 -17.39 -2.12
N HIS A 304 3.53 -17.46 -0.81
CA HIS A 304 2.87 -18.50 -0.03
C HIS A 304 1.37 -18.20 0.06
N ASN A 305 0.50 -19.09 -0.40
CA ASN A 305 -0.95 -18.92 -0.49
C ASN A 305 -1.40 -17.58 -1.14
N THR A 306 -0.57 -17.06 -2.05
CA THR A 306 -0.84 -15.81 -2.77
C THR A 306 -0.58 -16.02 -4.25
N ASN A 307 -1.53 -15.61 -5.08
CA ASN A 307 -1.38 -15.63 -6.53
C ASN A 307 -0.53 -14.45 -6.99
N ALA A 308 0.14 -14.64 -8.13
CA ALA A 308 0.79 -13.52 -8.81
C ALA A 308 -0.25 -12.48 -9.24
N SER A 309 0.14 -11.20 -9.13
CA SER A 309 -0.68 -10.08 -9.63
C SER A 309 0.19 -8.99 -10.23
N VAL A 310 -0.36 -8.32 -11.23
CA VAL A 310 0.23 -7.15 -11.87
C VAL A 310 -0.82 -6.03 -11.80
N THR A 311 -0.40 -4.85 -11.34
CA THR A 311 -1.30 -3.73 -11.11
C THR A 311 -0.68 -2.47 -11.72
N PRO A 312 -0.89 -2.17 -13.00
CA PRO A 312 -0.60 -0.85 -13.54
C PRO A 312 -1.44 0.20 -12.83
N ALA A 313 -0.84 1.34 -12.55
CA ALA A 313 -1.50 2.42 -11.83
C ALA A 313 -1.06 3.78 -12.33
N LEU A 314 -1.99 4.73 -12.27
CA LEU A 314 -1.81 6.15 -12.53
C LEU A 314 -2.40 6.93 -11.36
N ALA A 315 -1.71 7.95 -10.89
CA ALA A 315 -2.25 8.89 -9.92
C ALA A 315 -1.99 10.34 -10.36
N ILE A 316 -2.86 11.23 -9.93
CA ILE A 316 -2.68 12.68 -10.05
C ILE A 316 -2.69 13.24 -8.63
N ASN A 317 -1.70 14.06 -8.31
CA ASN A 317 -1.55 14.68 -7.00
C ASN A 317 -1.79 16.19 -7.13
N TYR A 318 -2.69 16.71 -6.29
CA TYR A 318 -2.92 18.15 -6.16
C TYR A 318 -2.98 18.54 -4.70
N VAL A 319 -2.15 19.51 -4.33
CA VAL A 319 -2.12 20.12 -2.99
C VAL A 319 -2.48 21.60 -3.10
N HIS A 320 -3.40 22.07 -2.29
CA HIS A 320 -3.80 23.48 -2.23
C HIS A 320 -3.48 24.07 -0.88
#